data_22b0156138321127d712a75d8f881b64
#
_entry.id   22b0156138321127d712a75d8f881b64
#
_cell.length_a   1.000
_cell.length_b   1.000
_cell.length_c   1.000
_cell.angle_alpha   90.00
_cell.angle_beta   90.00
_cell.angle_gamma   90.00
#
_symmetry.space_group_name_H-M   'P 1'
#
loop_
_entity.id
_entity.type
_entity.pdbx_description
1 polymer ?
#
loop_
_entity_poly.entity_id
_entity_poly.type
_entity_poly.pdbx_seq_one_letter_code
_entity_poly.pdbx_strand_id
1 'polypeptide(L)'
;MNPVALQLGPISIRWYAICIVSGLILAVYLSMKEAPRKKINPDDIIDFILIAFPLAIVGARLYYVIFEWGYYSQHPGEIFAIWKGGIAIYGGLLTGALVLYLFSRRRLIEPIDFLDIAAPSVMIAQSIGRWGNFFNQEAYGAAVENLDFLPSFIKNQMY
;
A
#
# COMPACT_ATOMS: atom_id res chain seq x y z
N MET A 1 -2.76 -11.98 -19.63
CA MET A 1 -3.53 -12.76 -18.59
C MET A 1 -4.77 -11.96 -18.19
N ASN A 2 -5.85 -12.63 -17.73
CA ASN A 2 -7.02 -11.91 -17.22
C ASN A 2 -6.66 -11.21 -15.90
N PRO A 3 -6.84 -9.89 -15.75
CA PRO A 3 -6.56 -9.18 -14.49
C PRO A 3 -7.51 -9.57 -13.34
N VAL A 4 -8.65 -10.19 -13.66
CA VAL A 4 -9.62 -10.72 -12.68
C VAL A 4 -9.21 -12.15 -12.31
N ALA A 5 -8.91 -12.37 -11.02
CA ALA A 5 -8.56 -13.69 -10.49
C ALA A 5 -9.81 -14.54 -10.22
N LEU A 6 -10.85 -13.91 -9.66
CA LEU A 6 -12.08 -14.60 -9.28
C LEU A 6 -13.27 -13.66 -9.42
N GLN A 7 -14.37 -14.18 -9.98
CA GLN A 7 -15.62 -13.44 -10.06
C GLN A 7 -16.71 -14.13 -9.22
N LEU A 8 -17.20 -13.41 -8.22
CA LEU A 8 -18.26 -13.86 -7.32
C LEU A 8 -19.50 -12.98 -7.53
N GLY A 9 -20.29 -13.31 -8.54
CA GLY A 9 -21.46 -12.50 -8.91
C GLY A 9 -21.04 -11.07 -9.32
N PRO A 10 -21.53 -10.02 -8.64
CA PRO A 10 -21.21 -8.62 -8.97
C PRO A 10 -19.81 -8.21 -8.50
N ILE A 11 -19.12 -9.02 -7.68
CA ILE A 11 -17.81 -8.71 -7.10
C ILE A 11 -16.73 -9.38 -7.92
N SER A 12 -15.81 -8.59 -8.49
CA SER A 12 -14.61 -9.07 -9.17
C SER A 12 -13.38 -8.89 -8.29
N ILE A 13 -12.73 -9.98 -7.91
CA ILE A 13 -11.47 -9.98 -7.18
C ILE A 13 -10.34 -9.97 -8.21
N ARG A 14 -9.52 -8.92 -8.19
CA ARG A 14 -8.38 -8.76 -9.10
C ARG A 14 -7.10 -9.33 -8.50
N TRP A 15 -6.21 -9.86 -9.33
CA TRP A 15 -4.87 -10.29 -8.91
C TRP A 15 -4.10 -9.21 -8.17
N TYR A 16 -4.26 -7.95 -8.59
CA TYR A 16 -3.67 -6.81 -7.90
C TYR A 16 -4.06 -6.74 -6.42
N ALA A 17 -5.35 -6.89 -6.12
CA ALA A 17 -5.83 -6.87 -4.75
C ALA A 17 -5.28 -8.04 -3.92
N ILE A 18 -5.20 -9.23 -4.53
CA ILE A 18 -4.61 -10.42 -3.88
C ILE A 18 -3.13 -10.17 -3.55
N CYS A 19 -2.35 -9.63 -4.49
CA CYS A 19 -0.94 -9.30 -4.26
C CYS A 19 -0.76 -8.27 -3.14
N ILE A 20 -1.55 -7.20 -3.14
CA ILE A 20 -1.46 -6.16 -2.09
C ILE A 20 -1.81 -6.74 -0.71
N VAL A 21 -2.93 -7.47 -0.60
CA VAL A 21 -3.37 -8.03 0.68
C VAL A 21 -2.39 -9.10 1.18
N SER A 22 -1.92 -9.98 0.31
CA SER A 22 -0.91 -11.00 0.70
C SER A 22 0.42 -10.37 1.11
N GLY A 23 0.87 -9.32 0.39
CA GLY A 23 2.04 -8.55 0.74
C GLY A 23 1.91 -7.89 2.12
N LEU A 24 0.76 -7.29 2.40
CA LEU A 24 0.46 -6.67 3.70
C LEU A 24 0.47 -7.71 4.83
N ILE A 25 -0.24 -8.83 4.66
CA ILE A 25 -0.28 -9.91 5.66
C ILE A 25 1.13 -10.44 5.95
N LEU A 26 1.92 -10.66 4.90
CA LEU A 26 3.29 -11.13 5.06
C LEU A 26 4.17 -10.09 5.77
N ALA A 27 4.04 -8.82 5.41
CA ALA A 27 4.79 -7.74 6.08
C ALA A 27 4.46 -7.66 7.57
N VAL A 28 3.18 -7.73 7.93
CA VAL A 28 2.74 -7.74 9.34
C VAL A 28 3.32 -8.95 10.06
N TYR A 29 3.20 -10.14 9.49
CA TYR A 29 3.72 -11.37 10.08
C TYR A 29 5.24 -11.29 10.32
N LEU A 30 6.01 -10.84 9.33
CA LEU A 30 7.47 -10.70 9.46
C LEU A 30 7.84 -9.64 10.49
N SER A 31 7.14 -8.50 10.51
CA SER A 31 7.35 -7.45 11.51
C SER A 31 7.06 -7.95 12.93
N MET A 32 5.97 -8.70 13.13
CA MET A 32 5.66 -9.31 14.43
C MET A 32 6.74 -10.32 14.88
N LYS A 33 7.27 -11.10 13.94
CA LYS A 33 8.36 -12.06 14.24
C LYS A 33 9.66 -11.36 14.61
N GLU A 34 9.93 -10.20 14.04
CA GLU A 34 11.13 -9.41 14.30
C GLU A 34 11.01 -8.52 15.55
N ALA A 35 9.79 -8.11 15.94
CA ALA A 35 9.52 -7.20 17.04
C ALA A 35 10.21 -7.58 18.37
N PRO A 36 10.25 -8.85 18.81
CA PRO A 36 10.93 -9.24 20.05
C PRO A 36 12.43 -8.93 20.06
N ARG A 37 13.12 -8.92 18.91
CA ARG A 37 14.54 -8.56 18.81
C ARG A 37 14.81 -7.12 19.23
N LYS A 38 13.84 -6.24 19.00
CA LYS A 38 13.86 -4.83 19.42
C LYS A 38 13.09 -4.58 20.71
N LYS A 39 12.72 -5.65 21.45
CA LYS A 39 11.95 -5.58 22.70
C LYS A 39 10.59 -4.89 22.54
N ILE A 40 10.01 -4.96 21.35
CA ILE A 40 8.69 -4.44 21.02
C ILE A 40 7.70 -5.60 21.12
N ASN A 41 6.52 -5.34 21.71
CA ASN A 41 5.47 -6.35 21.76
C ASN A 41 4.92 -6.57 20.34
N PRO A 42 4.85 -7.82 19.84
CA PRO A 42 4.24 -8.10 18.54
C PRO A 42 2.83 -7.54 18.35
N ASP A 43 2.04 -7.46 19.41
CA ASP A 43 0.68 -6.90 19.37
C ASP A 43 0.68 -5.41 19.02
N ASP A 44 1.75 -4.67 19.39
CA ASP A 44 1.90 -3.26 19.03
C ASP A 44 2.00 -3.05 17.51
N ILE A 45 2.49 -4.04 16.77
CA ILE A 45 2.50 -4.00 15.30
C ILE A 45 1.08 -4.03 14.73
N ILE A 46 0.23 -4.90 15.27
CA ILE A 46 -1.18 -5.00 14.85
C ILE A 46 -1.93 -3.73 15.23
N ASP A 47 -1.80 -3.29 16.49
CA ASP A 47 -2.44 -2.07 16.99
C ASP A 47 -2.06 -0.85 16.13
N PHE A 48 -0.76 -0.74 15.81
CA PHE A 48 -0.28 0.34 14.95
C PHE A 48 -0.95 0.30 13.57
N ILE A 49 -1.00 -0.86 12.92
CA ILE A 49 -1.57 -0.98 11.56
C ILE A 49 -3.06 -0.71 11.57
N LEU A 50 -3.79 -1.20 12.56
CA LEU A 50 -5.23 -0.94 12.70
C LEU A 50 -5.55 0.55 12.85
N ILE A 51 -4.64 1.34 13.43
CA ILE A 51 -4.79 2.78 13.58
C ILE A 51 -4.21 3.51 12.35
N ALA A 52 -2.99 3.16 11.95
CA ALA A 52 -2.27 3.89 10.92
C ALA A 52 -2.89 3.73 9.54
N PHE A 53 -3.36 2.53 9.18
CA PHE A 53 -3.87 2.27 7.84
C PHE A 53 -5.13 3.08 7.50
N PRO A 54 -6.19 3.11 8.33
CA PRO A 54 -7.35 3.97 8.06
C PRO A 54 -6.99 5.45 8.05
N LEU A 55 -6.16 5.90 9.01
CA LEU A 55 -5.75 7.31 9.08
C LEU A 55 -4.90 7.72 7.89
N ALA A 56 -4.03 6.83 7.40
CA ALA A 56 -3.24 7.08 6.19
C ALA A 56 -4.12 7.24 4.95
N ILE A 57 -5.21 6.46 4.82
CA ILE A 57 -6.18 6.63 3.73
C ILE A 57 -6.87 7.99 3.83
N VAL A 58 -7.31 8.38 5.02
CA VAL A 58 -7.90 9.71 5.25
C VAL A 58 -6.91 10.82 4.93
N GLY A 59 -5.66 10.71 5.40
CA GLY A 59 -4.60 11.67 5.10
C GLY A 59 -4.27 11.76 3.61
N ALA A 60 -4.21 10.63 2.92
CA ALA A 60 -3.99 10.57 1.48
C ALA A 60 -5.13 11.28 0.71
N ARG A 61 -6.37 11.12 1.17
CA ARG A 61 -7.53 11.80 0.60
C ARG A 61 -7.52 13.30 0.88
N LEU A 62 -7.29 13.69 2.12
CA LEU A 62 -7.22 15.11 2.50
C LEU A 62 -6.13 15.85 1.72
N TYR A 63 -4.95 15.25 1.59
CA TYR A 63 -3.86 15.81 0.80
C TYR A 63 -4.30 16.04 -0.64
N TYR A 64 -4.89 15.04 -1.27
CA TYR A 64 -5.38 15.14 -2.65
C TYR A 64 -6.43 16.25 -2.79
N VAL A 65 -7.42 16.29 -1.90
CA VAL A 65 -8.49 17.31 -1.91
C VAL A 65 -7.93 18.72 -1.76
N ILE A 66 -6.93 18.92 -0.89
CA ILE A 66 -6.29 20.24 -0.69
C ILE A 66 -5.61 20.70 -1.98
N PHE A 67 -4.88 19.83 -2.67
CA PHE A 67 -4.17 20.19 -3.90
C PHE A 67 -5.11 20.35 -5.11
N GLU A 68 -6.27 19.70 -5.09
CA GLU A 68 -7.33 19.82 -6.11
C GLU A 68 -8.49 20.70 -5.63
N TRP A 69 -8.22 21.66 -4.74
CA TRP A 69 -9.25 22.50 -4.13
C TRP A 69 -10.11 23.26 -5.13
N GLY A 70 -9.55 23.63 -6.28
CA GLY A 70 -10.29 24.27 -7.37
C GLY A 70 -11.51 23.47 -7.83
N TYR A 71 -11.39 22.14 -7.88
CA TYR A 71 -12.48 21.24 -8.20
C TYR A 71 -13.40 20.97 -7.00
N TYR A 72 -12.81 20.62 -5.84
CA TYR A 72 -13.59 20.17 -4.68
C TYR A 72 -14.37 21.31 -3.99
N SER A 73 -13.95 22.56 -4.14
CA SER A 73 -14.73 23.71 -3.67
C SER A 73 -16.09 23.83 -4.37
N GLN A 74 -16.21 23.36 -5.62
CA GLN A 74 -17.44 23.33 -6.39
C GLN A 74 -18.23 22.03 -6.23
N HIS A 75 -17.57 20.95 -5.78
CA HIS A 75 -18.14 19.62 -5.61
C HIS A 75 -17.90 19.04 -4.21
N PRO A 76 -18.35 19.71 -3.13
CA PRO A 76 -18.02 19.32 -1.76
C PRO A 76 -18.51 17.92 -1.38
N GLY A 77 -19.58 17.44 -1.99
CA GLY A 77 -20.11 16.08 -1.78
C GLY A 77 -19.17 14.97 -2.25
N GLU A 78 -18.21 15.29 -3.14
CA GLU A 78 -17.24 14.30 -3.64
C GLU A 78 -15.98 14.19 -2.78
N ILE A 79 -15.80 15.06 -1.78
CA ILE A 79 -14.65 15.02 -0.88
C ILE A 79 -14.48 13.65 -0.21
N PHE A 80 -15.58 13.00 0.16
CA PHE A 80 -15.58 11.69 0.82
C PHE A 80 -15.60 10.50 -0.15
N ALA A 81 -15.72 10.74 -1.45
CA ALA A 81 -15.89 9.68 -2.45
C ALA A 81 -14.55 9.02 -2.84
N ILE A 82 -13.90 8.34 -1.88
CA ILE A 82 -12.62 7.64 -2.09
C ILE A 82 -12.70 6.52 -3.15
N TRP A 83 -13.88 5.95 -3.36
CA TRP A 83 -14.13 4.90 -4.36
C TRP A 83 -14.06 5.41 -5.81
N LYS A 84 -14.08 6.73 -6.02
CA LYS A 84 -13.85 7.37 -7.32
C LYS A 84 -12.36 7.58 -7.62
N GLY A 85 -11.47 7.15 -6.72
CA GLY A 85 -10.04 7.46 -6.80
C GLY A 85 -9.70 8.81 -6.15
N GLY A 86 -8.54 9.37 -6.49
CA GLY A 86 -8.09 10.67 -5.95
C GLY A 86 -7.56 10.54 -4.53
N ILE A 87 -6.48 9.76 -4.38
CA ILE A 87 -5.67 9.64 -3.16
C ILE A 87 -4.22 9.93 -3.51
N ALA A 88 -3.53 10.66 -2.64
CA ALA A 88 -2.13 11.04 -2.83
C ALA A 88 -1.23 10.27 -1.86
N ILE A 89 -0.20 9.61 -2.39
CA ILE A 89 0.73 8.84 -1.57
C ILE A 89 1.42 9.68 -0.50
N TYR A 90 1.76 10.93 -0.81
CA TYR A 90 2.40 11.83 0.15
C TYR A 90 1.53 12.11 1.38
N GLY A 91 0.21 12.27 1.19
CA GLY A 91 -0.71 12.45 2.31
C GLY A 91 -0.73 11.21 3.22
N GLY A 92 -0.72 10.02 2.64
CA GLY A 92 -0.63 8.76 3.38
C GLY A 92 0.68 8.62 4.16
N LEU A 93 1.82 8.93 3.52
CA LEU A 93 3.14 8.87 4.15
C LEU A 93 3.29 9.87 5.31
N LEU A 94 2.87 11.12 5.12
CA LEU A 94 2.93 12.15 6.17
C LEU A 94 2.05 11.78 7.36
N THR A 95 0.83 11.30 7.08
CA THR A 95 -0.09 10.86 8.14
C THR A 95 0.45 9.62 8.84
N GLY A 96 0.98 8.64 8.08
CA GLY A 96 1.60 7.44 8.64
C GLY A 96 2.77 7.78 9.55
N ALA A 97 3.64 8.71 9.15
CA ALA A 97 4.76 9.17 9.97
C ALA A 97 4.30 9.87 11.25
N LEU A 98 3.26 10.72 11.15
CA LEU A 98 2.67 11.37 12.32
C LEU A 98 2.06 10.34 13.28
N VAL A 99 1.30 9.38 12.77
CA VAL A 99 0.70 8.32 13.58
C VAL A 99 1.79 7.47 14.24
N LEU A 100 2.85 7.11 13.50
CA LEU A 100 3.99 6.40 14.06
C LEU A 100 4.63 7.16 15.22
N TYR A 101 4.89 8.44 15.05
CA TYR A 101 5.46 9.28 16.08
C TYR A 101 4.57 9.32 17.34
N LEU A 102 3.28 9.57 17.18
CA LEU A 102 2.34 9.65 18.31
C LEU A 102 2.13 8.29 19.00
N PHE A 103 2.03 7.23 18.21
CA PHE A 103 1.89 5.86 18.71
C PHE A 103 3.11 5.44 19.51
N SER A 104 4.30 5.65 18.95
CA SER A 104 5.57 5.31 19.59
C SER A 104 5.75 6.07 20.92
N ARG A 105 5.40 7.37 20.94
CA ARG A 105 5.42 8.16 22.19
C ARG A 105 4.48 7.61 23.26
N ARG A 106 3.27 7.14 22.86
CA ARG A 106 2.29 6.58 23.81
C ARG A 106 2.69 5.21 24.36
N ARG A 107 3.34 4.40 23.53
CA ARG A 107 3.77 3.04 23.88
C ARG A 107 5.20 2.98 24.44
N LEU A 108 5.89 4.12 24.55
CA LEU A 108 7.29 4.21 24.97
C LEU A 108 8.23 3.36 24.09
N ILE A 109 7.96 3.35 22.78
CA ILE A 109 8.75 2.68 21.77
C ILE A 109 9.58 3.73 21.03
N GLU A 110 10.85 3.42 20.73
CA GLU A 110 11.65 4.29 19.87
C GLU A 110 11.14 4.18 18.40
N PRO A 111 10.75 5.30 17.77
CA PRO A 111 10.21 5.28 16.39
C PRO A 111 11.17 4.65 15.39
N ILE A 112 12.48 4.83 15.57
CA ILE A 112 13.50 4.26 14.67
C ILE A 112 13.53 2.74 14.78
N ASP A 113 13.44 2.18 15.98
CA ASP A 113 13.40 0.73 16.19
C ASP A 113 12.15 0.11 15.52
N PHE A 114 11.03 0.83 15.57
CA PHE A 114 9.82 0.40 14.85
C PHE A 114 10.03 0.41 13.34
N LEU A 115 10.67 1.44 12.79
CA LEU A 115 11.01 1.52 11.37
C LEU A 115 11.99 0.44 10.93
N ASP A 116 12.99 0.12 11.76
CA ASP A 116 13.95 -0.96 11.48
C ASP A 116 13.28 -2.33 11.33
N ILE A 117 12.23 -2.58 12.12
CA ILE A 117 11.41 -3.79 12.01
C ILE A 117 10.56 -3.76 10.73
N ALA A 118 9.95 -2.60 10.44
CA ALA A 118 9.02 -2.46 9.34
C ALA A 118 9.71 -2.44 7.96
N ALA A 119 10.89 -1.81 7.84
CA ALA A 119 11.53 -1.55 6.56
C ALA A 119 11.74 -2.81 5.69
N PRO A 120 12.38 -3.89 6.16
CA PRO A 120 12.56 -5.10 5.35
C PRO A 120 11.23 -5.75 4.97
N SER A 121 10.27 -5.73 5.88
CA SER A 121 8.94 -6.30 5.67
C SER A 121 8.15 -5.54 4.61
N VAL A 122 8.22 -4.20 4.63
CA VAL A 122 7.60 -3.32 3.64
C VAL A 122 8.25 -3.50 2.26
N MET A 123 9.58 -3.66 2.19
CA MET A 123 10.26 -3.93 0.91
C MET A 123 9.78 -5.24 0.28
N ILE A 124 9.60 -6.30 1.07
CA ILE A 124 9.04 -7.57 0.59
C ILE A 124 7.60 -7.36 0.09
N ALA A 125 6.78 -6.65 0.86
CA ALA A 125 5.41 -6.34 0.45
C ALA A 125 5.34 -5.54 -0.85
N GLN A 126 6.22 -4.55 -1.02
CA GLN A 126 6.33 -3.78 -2.26
C GLN A 126 6.73 -4.65 -3.45
N SER A 127 7.66 -5.58 -3.25
CA SER A 127 8.06 -6.54 -4.29
C SER A 127 6.88 -7.41 -4.73
N ILE A 128 6.06 -7.89 -3.79
CA ILE A 128 4.83 -8.63 -4.09
C ILE A 128 3.82 -7.73 -4.82
N GLY A 129 3.68 -6.48 -4.39
CA GLY A 129 2.80 -5.50 -5.02
C GLY A 129 3.14 -5.22 -6.49
N ARG A 130 4.44 -5.27 -6.86
CA ARG A 130 4.88 -5.14 -8.26
C ARG A 130 4.35 -6.25 -9.16
N TRP A 131 4.14 -7.46 -8.64
CA TRP A 131 3.46 -8.51 -9.39
C TRP A 131 2.00 -8.14 -9.67
N GLY A 132 1.34 -7.41 -8.76
CA GLY A 132 0.01 -6.86 -9.03
C GLY A 132 -0.01 -5.92 -10.24
N ASN A 133 0.99 -5.01 -10.35
CA ASN A 133 1.13 -4.14 -11.52
C ASN A 133 1.36 -4.95 -12.81
N PHE A 134 2.14 -6.02 -12.73
CA PHE A 134 2.36 -6.92 -13.86
C PHE A 134 1.04 -7.55 -14.36
N PHE A 135 0.18 -8.03 -13.45
CA PHE A 135 -1.13 -8.57 -13.82
C PHE A 135 -2.09 -7.51 -14.39
N ASN A 136 -2.00 -6.27 -13.90
CA ASN A 136 -2.80 -5.16 -14.40
C ASN A 136 -2.24 -4.51 -15.68
N GLN A 137 -1.04 -4.89 -16.12
CA GLN A 137 -0.33 -4.28 -17.26
C GLN A 137 -0.11 -2.77 -17.05
N GLU A 138 0.34 -2.38 -15.86
CA GLU A 138 0.57 -0.98 -15.48
C GLU A 138 1.93 -0.79 -14.81
N ALA A 139 2.40 0.47 -14.76
CA ALA A 139 3.66 0.87 -14.11
C ALA A 139 4.89 0.11 -14.65
N TYR A 140 4.90 -0.16 -15.94
CA TYR A 140 6.03 -0.71 -16.69
C TYR A 140 7.01 0.41 -17.12
N GLY A 141 8.22 0.02 -17.54
CA GLY A 141 9.26 0.93 -17.98
C GLY A 141 9.04 1.52 -19.37
N ALA A 142 10.10 2.10 -19.93
CA ALA A 142 10.08 2.60 -21.29
C ALA A 142 9.93 1.45 -22.31
N ALA A 143 9.35 1.75 -23.48
CA ALA A 143 9.23 0.80 -24.57
C ALA A 143 10.64 0.35 -25.03
N VAL A 144 10.82 -0.94 -25.23
CA VAL A 144 12.03 -1.55 -25.75
C VAL A 144 11.75 -2.29 -27.05
N GLU A 145 12.71 -2.27 -27.98
CA GLU A 145 12.52 -2.84 -29.33
C GLU A 145 12.56 -4.38 -29.32
N ASN A 146 13.26 -4.99 -28.38
CA ASN A 146 13.45 -6.43 -28.34
C ASN A 146 13.34 -7.00 -26.91
N LEU A 147 12.40 -7.93 -26.73
CA LEU A 147 12.17 -8.68 -25.49
C LEU A 147 12.31 -10.20 -25.73
N ASP A 148 13.01 -10.65 -26.79
CA ASP A 148 13.05 -12.06 -27.19
C ASP A 148 13.80 -12.95 -26.19
N PHE A 149 14.56 -12.36 -25.26
CA PHE A 149 15.19 -13.07 -24.16
C PHE A 149 14.21 -13.45 -23.03
N LEU A 150 13.00 -12.91 -23.05
CA LEU A 150 11.97 -13.21 -22.03
C LEU A 150 11.04 -14.33 -22.52
N PRO A 151 10.56 -15.19 -21.60
CA PRO A 151 9.51 -16.16 -21.91
C PRO A 151 8.27 -15.50 -22.49
N SER A 152 7.60 -16.17 -23.42
CA SER A 152 6.45 -15.63 -24.16
C SER A 152 5.30 -15.20 -23.26
N PHE A 153 5.08 -15.87 -22.11
CA PHE A 153 4.01 -15.51 -21.16
C PHE A 153 4.30 -14.18 -20.45
N ILE A 154 5.57 -13.81 -20.26
CA ILE A 154 5.97 -12.50 -19.72
C ILE A 154 5.85 -11.45 -20.81
N LYS A 155 6.41 -11.71 -21.99
CA LYS A 155 6.37 -10.80 -23.12
C LYS A 155 4.94 -10.38 -23.48
N ASN A 156 4.02 -11.35 -23.59
CA ASN A 156 2.62 -11.09 -23.92
C ASN A 156 1.84 -10.34 -22.81
N GLN A 157 2.37 -10.26 -21.60
CA GLN A 157 1.77 -9.52 -20.49
C GLN A 157 2.28 -8.09 -20.41
N MET A 158 3.45 -7.80 -20.97
CA MET A 158 4.09 -6.49 -20.93
C MET A 158 3.74 -5.58 -22.12
N TYR A 159 2.98 -6.10 -23.08
CA TYR A 159 2.47 -5.37 -24.26
C TYR A 159 1.02 -4.96 -24.09
#